data_57d3faa00fe32e48b941cc35e47c9a1a
#
_entry.id   57d3faa00fe32e48b941cc35e47c9a1a
#
_cell.length_a   1.000
_cell.length_b   1.000
_cell.length_c   1.000
_cell.angle_alpha   90.00
_cell.angle_beta   90.00
_cell.angle_gamma   90.00
#
_symmetry.space_group_name_H-M   'P 1'
#
loop_
_entity.id
_entity.type
_entity.pdbx_description
1 polymer ?
#
loop_
_entity_poly.entity_id
_entity_poly.type
_entity_poly.pdbx_seq_one_letter_code
_entity_poly.pdbx_strand_id
1 'polypeptide(L)'
;MKDQEQFKTVRTTAVKVSRAVGAFLTLSLADNLLAFARVVCISLEANGISMVYGARISTAISVRAARKVALKSGEWPSPDDLAGAVSQFVKDQEITRAKFVLCVPRAWAMIQTASFPAAVREYLGNVVYNELDRLTPLSPGNAFYDFNTIEDDENHLTLLLAALRREKIEPYLAALQSKNISVVQVSVSPFAVSQLIGRVYHHPHYIYVAADEASCEYGAVINHYPVRSTSGPVSSWDDANLNRLADEIRRHHGALIKEGHPPRLVIWAPADLYQALKARLPDVPALHVNKDLKAEWRQNGRDVSAAALGGFLEAAGTNPQSLNLLAAGKDKKRRKPLALTVLLLAAIAAICAFYYVAPIVMEQKKVEQIDLRLTGLRPEIKKIEALKNEADAIADDIKVINDFKKRSVLTIDALKELTAILPEKTWLTRLKVTESGAEIEGFAAKATAIIPLLESSRLFQRAEFGSPTFRDQRMNT
;
A
#
# COMPACT_ATOMS: atom_id res chain seq x y z
N MET A 1 -39.73 24.53 8.30
CA MET A 1 -38.93 24.20 9.48
C MET A 1 -38.31 22.79 9.45
N LYS A 2 -39.03 21.75 8.99
CA LYS A 2 -38.50 20.36 8.87
C LYS A 2 -37.34 20.19 7.90
N ASP A 3 -37.33 20.92 6.78
CA ASP A 3 -36.26 20.78 5.77
C ASP A 3 -34.90 21.37 6.18
N GLN A 4 -34.92 22.40 7.04
CA GLN A 4 -33.66 22.99 7.58
C GLN A 4 -32.98 22.10 8.62
N GLU A 5 -33.73 21.32 9.37
CA GLU A 5 -33.16 20.34 10.32
C GLU A 5 -32.57 19.12 9.60
N GLN A 6 -33.23 18.63 8.54
CA GLN A 6 -32.66 17.56 7.72
C GLN A 6 -31.35 17.96 7.04
N PHE A 7 -31.26 19.17 6.48
CA PHE A 7 -30.02 19.69 5.89
C PHE A 7 -28.87 19.86 6.90
N LYS A 8 -29.17 20.29 8.13
CA LYS A 8 -28.17 20.36 9.21
C LYS A 8 -27.68 18.98 9.62
N THR A 9 -28.57 18.00 9.69
CA THR A 9 -28.22 16.62 10.08
C THR A 9 -27.37 15.93 9.01
N VAL A 10 -27.69 16.11 7.73
CA VAL A 10 -26.91 15.58 6.60
C VAL A 10 -25.51 16.22 6.54
N ARG A 11 -25.42 17.52 6.77
CA ARG A 11 -24.14 18.24 6.77
C ARG A 11 -23.24 17.85 7.95
N THR A 12 -23.82 17.64 9.15
CA THR A 12 -23.08 17.14 10.31
C THR A 12 -22.66 15.69 10.16
N THR A 13 -23.47 14.86 9.52
CA THR A 13 -23.12 13.47 9.22
C THR A 13 -22.02 13.39 8.15
N ALA A 14 -22.10 14.18 7.09
CA ALA A 14 -21.06 14.26 6.07
C ALA A 14 -19.70 14.75 6.63
N VAL A 15 -19.71 15.74 7.53
CA VAL A 15 -18.49 16.21 8.22
C VAL A 15 -17.94 15.16 9.18
N LYS A 16 -18.79 14.40 9.88
CA LYS A 16 -18.36 13.29 10.74
C LYS A 16 -17.77 12.13 9.90
N VAL A 17 -18.39 11.79 8.78
CA VAL A 17 -17.90 10.75 7.86
C VAL A 17 -16.60 11.20 7.21
N SER A 18 -16.47 12.45 6.75
CA SER A 18 -15.22 12.96 6.18
C SER A 18 -14.08 13.02 7.21
N ARG A 19 -14.37 13.34 8.47
CA ARG A 19 -13.39 13.26 9.57
C ARG A 19 -13.02 11.82 9.91
N ALA A 20 -13.97 10.90 9.93
CA ALA A 20 -13.72 9.48 10.18
C ALA A 20 -12.93 8.86 9.03
N VAL A 21 -13.24 9.18 7.77
CA VAL A 21 -12.48 8.77 6.58
C VAL A 21 -11.09 9.42 6.58
N GLY A 22 -10.99 10.70 6.92
CA GLY A 22 -9.71 11.39 7.10
C GLY A 22 -8.87 10.77 8.22
N ALA A 23 -9.48 10.42 9.36
CA ALA A 23 -8.81 9.73 10.48
C ALA A 23 -8.39 8.30 10.08
N PHE A 24 -9.21 7.58 9.31
CA PHE A 24 -8.89 6.25 8.78
C PHE A 24 -7.75 6.31 7.75
N LEU A 25 -7.77 7.30 6.85
CA LEU A 25 -6.70 7.53 5.86
C LEU A 25 -5.39 8.04 6.51
N THR A 26 -5.48 8.65 7.70
CA THR A 26 -4.32 9.10 8.50
C THR A 26 -3.94 8.10 9.60
N LEU A 27 -4.58 6.93 9.67
CA LEU A 27 -4.16 5.85 10.55
C LEU A 27 -2.71 5.48 10.24
N SER A 28 -1.83 5.79 11.21
CA SER A 28 -0.38 5.57 11.12
C SER A 28 0.03 4.09 11.19
N LEU A 29 -0.91 3.19 10.89
CA LEU A 29 -0.68 1.74 10.79
C LEU A 29 0.47 1.43 9.83
N ALA A 30 0.62 2.21 8.78
CA ALA A 30 1.69 2.01 7.81
C ALA A 30 3.06 2.47 8.30
N ASP A 31 3.11 3.62 9.00
CA ASP A 31 4.36 4.09 9.59
C ASP A 31 4.87 3.12 10.65
N ASN A 32 3.96 2.43 11.33
CA ASN A 32 4.27 1.42 12.31
C ASN A 32 4.63 0.06 11.69
N LEU A 33 3.95 -0.37 10.63
CA LEU A 33 4.18 -1.65 9.96
C LEU A 33 5.47 -1.65 9.14
N LEU A 34 5.83 -0.53 8.50
CA LEU A 34 7.01 -0.40 7.64
C LEU A 34 8.19 0.27 8.34
N ALA A 35 8.06 0.63 9.65
CA ALA A 35 9.12 1.28 10.37
C ALA A 35 10.25 0.31 10.68
N PHE A 36 11.41 0.63 10.15
CA PHE A 36 12.67 -0.03 10.49
C PHE A 36 13.63 1.00 11.07
N ALA A 37 14.06 0.79 12.30
CA ALA A 37 15.02 1.69 12.96
C ALA A 37 16.01 0.87 13.80
N ARG A 38 17.30 1.21 13.68
CA ARG A 38 18.33 0.79 14.63
C ARG A 38 18.67 1.99 15.48
N VAL A 39 18.69 1.80 16.79
CA VAL A 39 18.89 2.88 17.75
C VAL A 39 19.96 2.48 18.77
N VAL A 40 20.83 3.40 19.06
CA VAL A 40 21.73 3.34 20.23
C VAL A 40 21.33 4.48 21.16
N CYS A 41 20.87 4.14 22.34
CA CYS A 41 20.63 5.12 23.41
C CYS A 41 21.83 5.13 24.36
N ILE A 42 22.29 6.31 24.68
CA ILE A 42 23.40 6.60 25.59
C ILE A 42 22.81 7.40 26.74
N SER A 43 22.88 6.91 27.96
CA SER A 43 22.44 7.61 29.16
C SER A 43 23.63 8.03 30.02
N LEU A 44 23.65 9.32 30.34
CA LEU A 44 24.63 9.90 31.28
C LEU A 44 24.11 9.69 32.71
N GLU A 45 24.94 9.09 33.56
CA GLU A 45 24.64 8.84 34.95
C GLU A 45 25.75 9.42 35.86
N ALA A 46 25.42 9.70 37.13
CA ALA A 46 26.39 10.26 38.07
C ALA A 46 27.63 9.37 38.27
N ASN A 47 27.51 8.06 38.06
CA ASN A 47 28.57 7.09 38.30
C ASN A 47 28.94 6.28 37.06
N GLY A 48 28.52 6.72 35.87
CA GLY A 48 28.81 5.96 34.68
C GLY A 48 28.00 6.33 33.44
N ILE A 49 28.09 5.43 32.48
CA ILE A 49 27.44 5.54 31.19
C ILE A 49 26.70 4.24 30.92
N SER A 50 25.40 4.32 30.69
CA SER A 50 24.61 3.18 30.24
C SER A 50 24.31 3.30 28.76
N MET A 51 24.51 2.23 28.00
CA MET A 51 24.29 2.17 26.57
C MET A 51 23.38 0.99 26.22
N VAL A 52 22.40 1.24 25.36
CA VAL A 52 21.45 0.21 24.88
C VAL A 52 21.40 0.28 23.36
N TYR A 53 21.66 -0.83 22.70
CA TYR A 53 21.51 -0.99 21.25
C TYR A 53 20.39 -1.96 20.94
N GLY A 54 19.56 -1.61 19.98
CA GLY A 54 18.50 -2.49 19.54
C GLY A 54 17.90 -2.05 18.21
N ALA A 55 16.90 -2.79 17.81
CA ALA A 55 16.21 -2.55 16.55
C ALA A 55 14.69 -2.58 16.75
N ARG A 56 14.02 -1.78 15.93
CA ARG A 56 12.59 -1.86 15.68
C ARG A 56 12.36 -2.39 14.28
N ILE A 57 11.51 -3.40 14.18
CA ILE A 57 11.01 -3.93 12.91
C ILE A 57 9.49 -3.96 13.03
N SER A 58 8.81 -3.10 12.27
CA SER A 58 7.36 -2.95 12.40
C SER A 58 6.95 -2.51 13.82
N THR A 59 6.14 -3.28 14.51
CA THR A 59 5.73 -3.05 15.90
C THR A 59 6.65 -3.72 16.92
N ALA A 60 7.51 -4.64 16.49
CA ALA A 60 8.40 -5.38 17.38
C ALA A 60 9.66 -4.57 17.66
N ILE A 61 9.98 -4.44 18.96
CA ILE A 61 11.19 -3.77 19.45
C ILE A 61 12.01 -4.84 20.19
N SER A 62 13.27 -4.99 19.79
CA SER A 62 14.23 -5.93 20.39
C SER A 62 15.48 -5.21 20.88
N VAL A 63 15.90 -5.50 22.09
CA VAL A 63 17.20 -5.10 22.64
C VAL A 63 18.22 -6.15 22.24
N ARG A 64 19.29 -5.74 21.57
CA ARG A 64 20.35 -6.63 21.09
C ARG A 64 21.56 -6.67 22.01
N ALA A 65 21.95 -5.50 22.49
CA ALA A 65 23.08 -5.37 23.41
C ALA A 65 22.84 -4.22 24.38
N ALA A 66 23.36 -4.36 25.58
CA ALA A 66 23.39 -3.31 26.58
C ALA A 66 24.70 -3.39 27.37
N ARG A 67 25.21 -2.24 27.78
CA ARG A 67 26.46 -2.13 28.56
C ARG A 67 26.39 -0.96 29.51
N LYS A 68 26.80 -1.16 30.75
CA LYS A 68 27.08 -0.10 31.72
C LYS A 68 28.59 0.00 31.91
N VAL A 69 29.12 1.19 31.80
CA VAL A 69 30.53 1.52 32.11
C VAL A 69 30.50 2.31 33.40
N ALA A 70 30.94 1.70 34.49
CA ALA A 70 31.06 2.37 35.79
C ALA A 70 32.28 3.26 35.80
N LEU A 71 32.13 4.48 36.30
CA LEU A 71 33.24 5.43 36.54
C LEU A 71 33.60 5.42 38.03
N LYS A 72 34.87 5.67 38.30
CA LYS A 72 35.35 5.77 39.68
C LYS A 72 34.87 7.11 40.27
N SER A 73 34.11 7.03 41.33
CA SER A 73 33.70 8.12 42.25
C SER A 73 32.84 9.26 41.67
N GLY A 74 31.52 9.20 41.86
CA GLY A 74 30.59 10.32 42.08
C GLY A 74 30.56 11.48 41.03
N GLU A 75 31.44 11.48 40.07
CA GLU A 75 31.56 12.49 39.03
C GLU A 75 30.82 12.10 37.74
N TRP A 76 30.36 13.12 37.04
CA TRP A 76 29.80 12.93 35.71
C TRP A 76 30.90 12.55 34.73
N PRO A 77 30.64 11.63 33.78
CA PRO A 77 31.58 11.28 32.73
C PRO A 77 32.11 12.53 32.00
N SER A 78 33.39 12.60 31.72
CA SER A 78 33.90 13.64 30.84
C SER A 78 33.42 13.42 29.39
N PRO A 79 33.34 14.47 28.57
CA PRO A 79 32.99 14.32 27.16
C PRO A 79 33.85 13.30 26.41
N ASP A 80 35.15 13.22 26.71
CA ASP A 80 36.09 12.28 26.08
C ASP A 80 35.87 10.85 26.56
N ASP A 81 35.61 10.64 27.87
CA ASP A 81 35.25 9.32 28.41
C ASP A 81 33.98 8.79 27.77
N LEU A 82 32.94 9.66 27.63
CA LEU A 82 31.70 9.30 26.93
C LEU A 82 31.98 8.87 25.49
N ALA A 83 32.70 9.71 24.74
CA ALA A 83 32.99 9.44 23.33
C ALA A 83 33.82 8.17 23.14
N GLY A 84 34.79 7.93 24.04
CA GLY A 84 35.60 6.72 24.08
C GLY A 84 34.77 5.47 24.33
N ALA A 85 33.93 5.48 25.39
CA ALA A 85 33.08 4.37 25.75
C ALA A 85 32.06 4.01 24.66
N VAL A 86 31.42 5.04 24.04
CA VAL A 86 30.46 4.82 22.97
C VAL A 86 31.15 4.30 21.71
N SER A 87 32.31 4.87 21.34
CA SER A 87 33.11 4.40 20.19
C SER A 87 33.49 2.91 20.34
N GLN A 88 33.93 2.54 21.55
CA GLN A 88 34.28 1.15 21.86
C GLN A 88 33.03 0.23 21.76
N PHE A 89 31.90 0.64 22.32
CA PHE A 89 30.65 -0.10 22.24
C PHE A 89 30.18 -0.30 20.79
N VAL A 90 30.26 0.76 19.96
CA VAL A 90 29.90 0.69 18.53
C VAL A 90 30.77 -0.29 17.78
N LYS A 91 32.09 -0.32 18.07
CA LYS A 91 33.04 -1.27 17.46
C LYS A 91 32.77 -2.71 17.91
N ASP A 92 32.62 -2.93 19.21
CA ASP A 92 32.42 -4.27 19.78
C ASP A 92 31.11 -4.92 19.31
N GLN A 93 30.09 -4.11 19.02
CA GLN A 93 28.80 -4.58 18.53
C GLN A 93 28.65 -4.47 17.00
N GLU A 94 29.71 -4.12 16.28
CA GLU A 94 29.72 -3.98 14.80
C GLU A 94 28.57 -3.11 14.26
N ILE A 95 28.28 -1.99 14.94
CA ILE A 95 27.16 -1.13 14.59
C ILE A 95 27.55 -0.22 13.42
N THR A 96 27.05 -0.55 12.23
CA THR A 96 27.37 0.23 11.01
C THR A 96 26.40 1.37 10.75
N ARG A 97 25.12 1.23 11.09
CA ARG A 97 24.08 2.24 10.89
C ARG A 97 23.09 2.21 12.05
N ALA A 98 23.04 3.27 12.82
CA ALA A 98 22.09 3.46 13.89
C ALA A 98 21.81 4.95 14.11
N LYS A 99 20.65 5.27 14.69
CA LYS A 99 20.33 6.59 15.25
C LYS A 99 20.90 6.63 16.66
N PHE A 100 21.72 7.63 16.96
CA PHE A 100 22.26 7.84 18.29
C PHE A 100 21.41 8.84 19.05
N VAL A 101 21.02 8.47 20.25
CA VAL A 101 20.20 9.27 21.17
C VAL A 101 20.94 9.44 22.48
N LEU A 102 21.01 10.66 22.96
CA LEU A 102 21.61 10.98 24.23
C LEU A 102 20.52 11.28 25.26
N CYS A 103 20.51 10.52 26.35
CA CYS A 103 19.63 10.75 27.49
C CYS A 103 20.42 11.44 28.59
N VAL A 104 20.01 12.67 28.92
CA VAL A 104 20.66 13.47 29.96
C VAL A 104 19.93 13.32 31.31
N PRO A 105 20.63 13.42 32.43
CA PRO A 105 20.02 13.31 33.75
C PRO A 105 19.05 14.46 34.03
N ARG A 106 18.02 14.18 34.82
CA ARG A 106 17.03 15.18 35.27
C ARG A 106 17.68 16.40 35.93
N ALA A 107 18.75 16.19 36.68
CA ALA A 107 19.47 17.25 37.40
C ALA A 107 20.06 18.34 36.48
N TRP A 108 20.25 18.05 35.18
CA TRP A 108 20.79 19.02 34.23
C TRP A 108 19.71 19.83 33.52
N ALA A 109 18.49 19.31 33.43
CA ALA A 109 17.39 19.92 32.70
C ALA A 109 16.43 20.66 33.65
N MET A 110 15.88 21.75 33.17
CA MET A 110 14.77 22.45 33.78
C MET A 110 13.49 21.91 33.15
N ILE A 111 12.61 21.38 33.96
CA ILE A 111 11.29 20.89 33.53
C ILE A 111 10.24 21.62 34.30
N GLN A 112 9.32 22.26 33.59
CA GLN A 112 8.22 22.99 34.21
C GLN A 112 7.01 23.03 33.30
N THR A 113 5.86 23.28 33.92
CA THR A 113 4.59 23.50 33.22
C THR A 113 4.34 24.98 33.04
N ALA A 114 3.78 25.36 31.90
CA ALA A 114 3.34 26.71 31.60
C ALA A 114 1.96 26.69 30.94
N SER A 115 1.10 27.64 31.36
CA SER A 115 -0.24 27.76 30.79
C SER A 115 -0.30 28.96 29.86
N PHE A 116 -0.93 28.77 28.70
CA PHE A 116 -1.12 29.78 27.66
C PHE A 116 -2.57 29.83 27.21
N PRO A 117 -3.08 31.00 26.75
CA PRO A 117 -4.37 31.07 26.11
C PRO A 117 -4.44 30.20 24.83
N ALA A 118 -5.60 29.59 24.56
CA ALA A 118 -5.80 28.79 23.38
C ALA A 118 -5.57 29.55 22.03
N ALA A 119 -5.66 30.87 22.05
CA ALA A 119 -5.44 31.74 20.91
C ALA A 119 -4.03 31.64 20.31
N VAL A 120 -3.02 31.24 21.10
CA VAL A 120 -1.64 31.11 20.63
C VAL A 120 -1.31 29.76 20.01
N ARG A 121 -2.28 28.84 19.90
CA ARG A 121 -2.10 27.45 19.43
C ARG A 121 -1.34 27.33 18.11
N GLU A 122 -1.66 28.18 17.14
CA GLU A 122 -1.04 28.13 15.81
C GLU A 122 0.40 28.66 15.79
N TYR A 123 0.78 29.48 16.77
CA TYR A 123 2.09 30.14 16.85
C TYR A 123 2.87 29.71 18.09
N LEU A 124 2.52 28.58 18.66
CA LEU A 124 3.01 28.11 19.95
C LEU A 124 4.54 28.05 20.03
N GLY A 125 5.19 27.56 18.99
CA GLY A 125 6.66 27.50 18.90
C GLY A 125 7.32 28.88 19.02
N ASN A 126 6.76 29.89 18.38
CA ASN A 126 7.28 31.26 18.43
C ASN A 126 7.00 31.90 19.79
N VAL A 127 5.83 31.61 20.38
CA VAL A 127 5.48 32.14 21.71
C VAL A 127 6.42 31.55 22.76
N VAL A 128 6.63 30.22 22.75
CA VAL A 128 7.57 29.58 23.68
C VAL A 128 8.99 30.08 23.49
N TYR A 129 9.43 30.32 22.24
CA TYR A 129 10.73 30.90 21.96
C TYR A 129 10.89 32.27 22.62
N ASN A 130 9.91 33.17 22.47
CA ASN A 130 9.96 34.53 23.02
C ASN A 130 9.78 34.59 24.53
N GLU A 131 9.10 33.63 25.12
CA GLU A 131 8.84 33.55 26.56
C GLU A 131 9.84 32.67 27.32
N LEU A 132 10.82 32.09 26.61
CA LEU A 132 11.73 31.10 27.19
C LEU A 132 12.54 31.64 28.39
N ASP A 133 13.01 32.87 28.29
CA ASP A 133 13.76 33.57 29.34
C ASP A 133 12.89 33.95 30.56
N ARG A 134 11.58 34.10 30.36
CA ARG A 134 10.60 34.31 31.44
C ARG A 134 10.20 32.99 32.09
N LEU A 135 10.10 31.92 31.29
CA LEU A 135 9.73 30.58 31.77
C LEU A 135 10.92 29.86 32.41
N THR A 136 12.12 30.15 31.97
CA THR A 136 13.36 29.52 32.45
C THR A 136 14.45 30.59 32.62
N PRO A 137 15.44 30.44 33.50
CA PRO A 137 16.56 31.33 33.57
C PRO A 137 17.55 31.17 32.43
N LEU A 138 17.07 30.83 31.20
CA LEU A 138 17.88 30.56 30.00
C LEU A 138 17.33 31.36 28.83
N SER A 139 18.22 32.07 28.14
CA SER A 139 17.88 32.73 26.90
C SER A 139 17.77 31.70 25.75
N PRO A 140 16.90 31.95 24.73
CA PRO A 140 16.72 31.02 23.60
C PRO A 140 18.02 30.65 22.87
N GLY A 141 18.99 31.57 22.78
CA GLY A 141 20.30 31.32 22.15
C GLY A 141 21.19 30.36 22.95
N ASN A 142 21.01 30.32 24.29
CA ASN A 142 21.84 29.55 25.22
C ASN A 142 21.17 28.29 25.74
N ALA A 143 20.03 27.91 25.16
CA ALA A 143 19.27 26.72 25.56
C ALA A 143 19.06 25.76 24.39
N PHE A 144 19.11 24.48 24.71
CA PHE A 144 18.39 23.44 23.98
C PHE A 144 17.07 23.22 24.70
N TYR A 145 15.96 23.27 24.00
CA TYR A 145 14.63 23.11 24.60
C TYR A 145 13.65 22.41 23.64
N ASP A 146 12.64 21.81 24.22
CA ASP A 146 11.47 21.29 23.52
C ASP A 146 10.29 21.28 24.49
N PHE A 147 9.06 21.19 23.96
CA PHE A 147 7.86 21.16 24.76
C PHE A 147 6.82 20.19 24.20
N ASN A 148 5.92 19.75 25.06
CA ASN A 148 4.75 18.98 24.71
C ASN A 148 3.51 19.64 25.32
N THR A 149 2.38 19.59 24.61
CA THR A 149 1.09 20.00 25.15
C THR A 149 0.55 18.85 26.00
N ILE A 150 0.29 19.12 27.28
CA ILE A 150 -0.28 18.16 28.25
C ILE A 150 -1.80 18.20 28.20
N GLU A 151 -2.35 19.43 28.16
CA GLU A 151 -3.78 19.72 28.12
C GLU A 151 -4.05 20.76 27.04
N ASP A 152 -5.12 20.54 26.31
CA ASP A 152 -5.56 21.41 25.21
C ASP A 152 -7.07 21.58 25.29
N ASP A 153 -7.47 22.60 26.04
CA ASP A 153 -8.86 22.97 26.24
C ASP A 153 -9.27 24.11 25.29
N GLU A 154 -10.57 24.44 25.26
CA GLU A 154 -11.07 25.53 24.43
C GLU A 154 -10.45 26.89 24.77
N ASN A 155 -10.11 27.13 26.05
CA ASN A 155 -9.61 28.40 26.54
C ASN A 155 -8.14 28.45 26.88
N HIS A 156 -7.55 27.31 27.27
CA HIS A 156 -6.16 27.24 27.75
C HIS A 156 -5.41 26.03 27.18
N LEU A 157 -4.12 26.23 27.06
CA LEU A 157 -3.12 25.21 26.69
C LEU A 157 -2.14 25.08 27.85
N THR A 158 -1.98 23.87 28.38
CA THR A 158 -0.92 23.58 29.35
C THR A 158 0.23 22.85 28.68
N LEU A 159 1.41 23.43 28.76
CA LEU A 159 2.63 22.86 28.17
C LEU A 159 3.53 22.31 29.26
N LEU A 160 4.24 21.23 28.92
CA LEU A 160 5.42 20.75 29.64
C LEU A 160 6.66 21.15 28.83
N LEU A 161 7.41 22.09 29.35
CA LEU A 161 8.66 22.60 28.78
C LEU A 161 9.84 21.91 29.45
N ALA A 162 10.80 21.44 28.65
CA ALA A 162 12.10 21.01 29.12
C ALA A 162 13.19 21.85 28.45
N ALA A 163 14.11 22.38 29.22
CA ALA A 163 15.21 23.21 28.76
C ALA A 163 16.52 22.80 29.41
N LEU A 164 17.61 22.89 28.65
CA LEU A 164 18.96 22.50 29.04
C LEU A 164 19.95 23.57 28.59
N ARG A 165 20.92 23.94 29.43
CA ARG A 165 21.98 24.87 29.05
C ARG A 165 22.81 24.28 27.91
N ARG A 166 23.01 25.07 26.87
CA ARG A 166 23.81 24.69 25.71
C ARG A 166 25.25 24.35 26.09
N GLU A 167 25.89 25.20 26.89
CA GLU A 167 27.26 25.01 27.40
C GLU A 167 27.48 23.65 28.06
N LYS A 168 26.45 23.08 28.68
CA LYS A 168 26.57 21.83 29.44
C LYS A 168 26.59 20.60 28.54
N ILE A 169 25.92 20.64 27.37
CA ILE A 169 25.76 19.47 26.49
C ILE A 169 26.59 19.55 25.22
N GLU A 170 26.91 20.76 24.72
CA GLU A 170 27.71 20.93 23.50
C GLU A 170 29.05 20.20 23.53
N PRO A 171 29.84 20.20 24.64
CA PRO A 171 31.08 19.45 24.70
C PRO A 171 30.89 17.95 24.45
N TYR A 172 29.80 17.36 24.96
CA TYR A 172 29.50 15.95 24.75
C TYR A 172 29.11 15.66 23.30
N LEU A 173 28.29 16.54 22.70
CA LEU A 173 27.92 16.42 21.30
C LEU A 173 29.13 16.54 20.37
N ALA A 174 30.03 17.50 20.67
CA ALA A 174 31.25 17.70 19.92
C ALA A 174 32.22 16.51 20.04
N ALA A 175 32.40 15.96 21.25
CA ALA A 175 33.24 14.80 21.49
C ALA A 175 32.69 13.54 20.75
N LEU A 176 31.38 13.32 20.75
CA LEU A 176 30.78 12.25 19.98
C LEU A 176 30.93 12.46 18.47
N GLN A 177 30.74 13.71 18.01
CA GLN A 177 30.90 14.07 16.59
C GLN A 177 32.35 13.85 16.12
N SER A 178 33.37 14.08 16.96
CA SER A 178 34.77 13.80 16.63
C SER A 178 35.07 12.33 16.37
N LYS A 179 34.23 11.43 16.92
CA LYS A 179 34.27 9.98 16.68
C LYS A 179 33.30 9.52 15.57
N ASN A 180 32.77 10.44 14.75
CA ASN A 180 31.78 10.20 13.71
C ASN A 180 30.42 9.65 14.25
N ILE A 181 30.08 9.98 15.49
CA ILE A 181 28.82 9.62 16.13
C ILE A 181 27.92 10.85 16.16
N SER A 182 26.97 10.94 15.24
CA SER A 182 26.03 12.05 15.17
C SER A 182 24.78 11.75 16.00
N VAL A 183 24.57 12.53 17.07
CA VAL A 183 23.39 12.44 17.92
C VAL A 183 22.22 13.16 17.24
N VAL A 184 21.11 12.44 17.05
CA VAL A 184 19.91 12.98 16.38
C VAL A 184 18.82 13.43 17.34
N GLN A 185 18.90 13.00 18.60
CA GLN A 185 17.94 13.33 19.65
C GLN A 185 18.65 13.44 21.00
N VAL A 186 18.28 14.45 21.75
CA VAL A 186 18.62 14.59 23.18
C VAL A 186 17.34 14.57 23.97
N SER A 187 17.19 13.58 24.85
CA SER A 187 16.06 13.42 25.78
C SER A 187 16.49 13.60 27.21
N VAL A 188 15.55 13.70 28.13
CA VAL A 188 15.79 13.82 29.56
C VAL A 188 15.29 12.57 30.28
N SER A 189 16.00 12.10 31.30
CA SER A 189 15.72 10.84 31.99
C SER A 189 14.27 10.64 32.42
N PRO A 190 13.50 11.63 32.96
CA PRO A 190 12.09 11.42 33.31
C PRO A 190 11.19 11.01 32.14
N PHE A 191 11.45 11.60 30.96
CA PHE A 191 10.69 11.24 29.75
C PHE A 191 11.05 9.83 29.30
N ALA A 192 12.33 9.50 29.31
CA ALA A 192 12.82 8.16 29.00
C ALA A 192 12.23 7.11 29.96
N VAL A 193 12.29 7.35 31.27
CA VAL A 193 11.74 6.44 32.29
C VAL A 193 10.23 6.28 32.12
N SER A 194 9.49 7.36 31.85
CA SER A 194 8.04 7.28 31.62
C SER A 194 7.70 6.42 30.40
N GLN A 195 8.51 6.44 29.34
CA GLN A 195 8.34 5.57 28.18
C GLN A 195 8.55 4.09 28.49
N LEU A 196 9.53 3.77 29.33
CA LEU A 196 9.75 2.41 29.81
C LEU A 196 8.55 1.91 30.60
N ILE A 197 8.11 2.71 31.57
CA ILE A 197 6.96 2.38 32.44
C ILE A 197 5.69 2.23 31.62
N GLY A 198 5.43 3.11 30.68
CA GLY A 198 4.27 3.07 29.78
C GLY A 198 4.15 1.80 28.93
N ARG A 199 5.23 0.98 28.83
CA ARG A 199 5.19 -0.34 28.18
C ARG A 199 4.63 -1.45 29.07
N VAL A 200 4.70 -1.27 30.38
CA VAL A 200 4.25 -2.22 31.38
C VAL A 200 2.95 -1.76 32.03
N TYR A 201 2.86 -0.46 32.30
CA TYR A 201 1.74 0.15 33.00
C TYR A 201 1.10 1.27 32.16
N HIS A 202 -0.10 1.02 31.66
CA HIS A 202 -0.77 1.89 30.66
C HIS A 202 -1.68 2.96 31.30
N HIS A 203 -1.57 3.20 32.61
CA HIS A 203 -2.39 4.21 33.26
C HIS A 203 -1.82 5.62 33.04
N PRO A 204 -2.66 6.66 32.82
CA PRO A 204 -2.19 8.01 32.55
C PRO A 204 -1.57 8.73 33.77
N HIS A 205 -1.90 8.29 34.99
CA HIS A 205 -1.46 8.91 36.25
C HIS A 205 -0.78 7.88 37.14
N TYR A 206 0.47 8.14 37.51
CA TYR A 206 1.23 7.28 38.43
C TYR A 206 2.40 8.04 39.06
N ILE A 207 2.93 7.49 40.13
CA ILE A 207 4.22 7.91 40.70
C ILE A 207 5.25 6.88 40.28
N TYR A 208 6.41 7.32 39.87
CA TYR A 208 7.51 6.42 39.55
C TYR A 208 8.70 6.62 40.48
N VAL A 209 9.42 5.54 40.68
CA VAL A 209 10.76 5.50 41.27
C VAL A 209 11.64 4.68 40.34
N ALA A 210 12.74 5.28 39.91
CA ALA A 210 13.80 4.62 39.17
C ALA A 210 15.07 4.75 40.01
N ALA A 211 15.48 3.66 40.64
CA ALA A 211 16.61 3.65 41.56
C ALA A 211 17.59 2.53 41.18
N ASP A 212 18.86 2.84 41.31
CA ASP A 212 19.96 1.90 41.23
C ASP A 212 20.84 1.96 42.53
N GLU A 213 22.01 1.41 42.49
CA GLU A 213 22.90 1.36 43.68
C GLU A 213 23.39 2.75 44.11
N ALA A 214 23.47 3.71 43.17
CA ALA A 214 24.14 4.99 43.41
C ALA A 214 23.27 6.21 43.06
N SER A 215 22.08 6.01 42.49
CA SER A 215 21.20 7.09 42.04
C SER A 215 19.72 6.77 42.28
N CYS A 216 18.96 7.81 42.46
CA CYS A 216 17.51 7.72 42.54
C CYS A 216 16.89 8.86 41.74
N GLU A 217 15.90 8.50 40.93
CA GLU A 217 14.99 9.43 40.28
C GLU A 217 13.58 9.05 40.64
N TYR A 218 12.77 10.00 41.04
CA TYR A 218 11.36 9.78 41.35
C TYR A 218 10.52 10.96 40.88
N GLY A 219 9.25 10.72 40.65
CA GLY A 219 8.37 11.79 40.21
C GLY A 219 6.91 11.35 39.99
N ALA A 220 6.11 12.30 39.54
CA ALA A 220 4.71 12.14 39.23
C ALA A 220 4.47 12.30 37.73
N VAL A 221 3.74 11.35 37.17
CA VAL A 221 3.27 11.38 35.77
C VAL A 221 1.79 11.68 35.74
N ILE A 222 1.40 12.66 34.94
CA ILE A 222 0.03 13.09 34.71
C ILE A 222 -0.22 13.12 33.20
N ASN A 223 -1.30 12.51 32.73
CA ASN A 223 -1.61 12.41 31.32
C ASN A 223 -0.45 11.80 30.47
N HIS A 224 0.26 10.83 31.07
CA HIS A 224 1.46 10.21 30.50
C HIS A 224 2.71 11.09 30.42
N TYR A 225 2.70 12.30 31.00
CA TYR A 225 3.83 13.23 31.02
C TYR A 225 4.47 13.33 32.41
N PRO A 226 5.80 13.30 32.55
CA PRO A 226 6.51 13.44 33.83
C PRO A 226 6.52 14.91 34.27
N VAL A 227 5.44 15.35 34.90
CA VAL A 227 5.22 16.75 35.26
C VAL A 227 6.10 17.19 36.43
N ARG A 228 6.31 16.31 37.38
CA ARG A 228 7.11 16.57 38.58
C ARG A 228 8.16 15.45 38.69
N SER A 229 9.42 15.81 38.77
CA SER A 229 10.50 14.82 38.88
C SER A 229 11.68 15.42 39.64
N THR A 230 12.34 14.57 40.40
CA THR A 230 13.54 14.86 41.15
C THR A 230 14.54 13.71 40.96
N SER A 231 15.80 14.04 40.80
CA SER A 231 16.87 13.04 40.76
C SER A 231 18.06 13.50 41.58
N GLY A 232 18.78 12.52 42.13
CA GLY A 232 19.99 12.80 42.88
C GLY A 232 20.83 11.56 43.11
N PRO A 233 22.12 11.73 43.43
CA PRO A 233 22.96 10.65 43.86
C PRO A 233 22.52 10.14 45.25
N VAL A 234 22.69 8.85 45.45
CA VAL A 234 22.46 8.21 46.75
C VAL A 234 23.76 7.53 47.17
N SER A 235 24.27 7.92 48.31
CA SER A 235 25.54 7.35 48.84
C SER A 235 25.36 5.97 49.40
N SER A 236 24.22 5.71 50.03
CA SER A 236 23.84 4.42 50.62
C SER A 236 22.33 4.31 50.75
N TRP A 237 21.81 3.07 50.67
CA TRP A 237 20.39 2.76 50.92
C TRP A 237 20.16 2.37 52.36
N ASP A 238 20.55 3.28 53.28
CA ASP A 238 20.27 3.14 54.72
C ASP A 238 18.84 3.51 55.05
N ASP A 239 18.43 3.24 56.28
CA ASP A 239 17.08 3.52 56.77
C ASP A 239 16.70 5.02 56.68
N ALA A 240 17.65 5.92 56.86
CA ALA A 240 17.41 7.33 56.77
C ALA A 240 17.05 7.79 55.34
N ASN A 241 17.82 7.34 54.35
CA ASN A 241 17.58 7.64 52.94
C ASN A 241 16.29 6.97 52.44
N LEU A 242 16.02 5.73 52.86
CA LEU A 242 14.78 5.04 52.49
C LEU A 242 13.55 5.70 53.08
N ASN A 243 13.60 6.15 54.35
CA ASN A 243 12.50 6.87 54.97
C ASN A 243 12.24 8.23 54.33
N ARG A 244 13.31 8.97 54.02
CA ARG A 244 13.22 10.24 53.27
C ARG A 244 12.54 10.05 51.91
N LEU A 245 12.94 9.04 51.15
CA LEU A 245 12.32 8.74 49.88
C LEU A 245 10.85 8.31 50.03
N ALA A 246 10.53 7.54 51.04
CA ALA A 246 9.15 7.12 51.32
C ALA A 246 8.27 8.36 51.66
N ASP A 247 8.78 9.34 52.42
CA ASP A 247 8.05 10.58 52.76
C ASP A 247 7.85 11.45 51.53
N GLU A 248 8.82 11.53 50.62
CA GLU A 248 8.67 12.23 49.33
C GLU A 248 7.58 11.56 48.47
N ILE A 249 7.60 10.24 48.38
CA ILE A 249 6.57 9.49 47.65
C ILE A 249 5.19 9.72 48.25
N ARG A 250 5.04 9.71 49.57
CA ARG A 250 3.75 10.02 50.24
C ARG A 250 3.25 11.45 49.93
N ARG A 251 4.17 12.43 49.87
CA ARG A 251 3.81 13.81 49.50
C ARG A 251 3.30 13.87 48.03
N HIS A 252 3.96 13.26 47.10
CA HIS A 252 3.51 13.16 45.71
C HIS A 252 2.18 12.40 45.60
N HIS A 253 2.02 11.30 46.34
CA HIS A 253 0.79 10.51 46.36
C HIS A 253 -0.39 11.33 46.91
N GLY A 254 -0.19 12.00 48.02
CA GLY A 254 -1.23 12.88 48.61
C GLY A 254 -1.60 14.08 47.72
N ALA A 255 -0.63 14.65 47.00
CA ALA A 255 -0.88 15.70 46.03
C ALA A 255 -1.76 15.24 44.86
N LEU A 256 -1.44 14.11 44.23
CA LEU A 256 -2.21 13.55 43.11
C LEU A 256 -3.63 13.11 43.52
N ILE A 257 -3.81 12.60 44.75
CA ILE A 257 -5.14 12.27 45.27
C ILE A 257 -6.00 13.53 45.41
N LYS A 258 -5.41 14.62 45.91
CA LYS A 258 -6.12 15.91 46.04
C LYS A 258 -6.49 16.48 44.67
N GLU A 259 -5.70 16.24 43.64
CA GLU A 259 -5.96 16.61 42.25
C GLU A 259 -6.97 15.66 41.57
N GLY A 260 -7.52 14.65 42.29
CA GLY A 260 -8.52 13.72 41.76
C GLY A 260 -7.94 12.53 40.97
N HIS A 261 -6.63 12.33 41.03
CA HIS A 261 -5.91 11.29 40.29
C HIS A 261 -5.26 10.28 41.26
N PRO A 262 -5.97 9.26 41.74
CA PRO A 262 -5.39 8.26 42.63
C PRO A 262 -4.29 7.46 41.93
N PRO A 263 -3.00 7.70 42.29
CA PRO A 263 -1.89 7.08 41.56
C PRO A 263 -1.53 5.72 42.13
N ARG A 264 -0.93 4.86 41.32
CA ARG A 264 -0.12 3.73 41.77
C ARG A 264 1.35 4.10 41.79
N LEU A 265 2.09 3.45 42.70
CA LEU A 265 3.54 3.56 42.73
C LEU A 265 4.17 2.52 41.84
N VAL A 266 4.97 2.94 40.87
CA VAL A 266 5.64 2.09 39.89
C VAL A 266 7.14 2.17 40.14
N ILE A 267 7.76 1.05 40.50
CA ILE A 267 9.14 1.01 40.94
C ILE A 267 10.00 0.22 39.95
N TRP A 268 11.06 0.85 39.47
CA TRP A 268 12.21 0.23 38.83
C TRP A 268 13.38 0.26 39.79
N ALA A 269 13.72 -0.86 40.40
CA ALA A 269 14.81 -0.98 41.36
C ALA A 269 15.28 -2.44 41.48
N PRO A 270 16.45 -2.69 42.04
CA PRO A 270 16.85 -4.03 42.52
C PRO A 270 15.80 -4.63 43.48
N ALA A 271 15.70 -5.93 43.51
CA ALA A 271 14.65 -6.62 44.28
C ALA A 271 14.64 -6.26 45.77
N ASP A 272 15.82 -6.17 46.35
CA ASP A 272 15.99 -5.86 47.79
C ASP A 272 15.51 -4.43 48.10
N LEU A 273 15.87 -3.45 47.25
CA LEU A 273 15.45 -2.07 47.39
C LEU A 273 13.93 -1.95 47.19
N TYR A 274 13.36 -2.67 46.21
CA TYR A 274 11.90 -2.71 46.04
C TYR A 274 11.19 -3.22 47.30
N GLN A 275 11.66 -4.30 47.92
CA GLN A 275 11.06 -4.85 49.14
C GLN A 275 11.19 -3.86 50.30
N ALA A 276 12.35 -3.23 50.44
CA ALA A 276 12.61 -2.24 51.48
C ALA A 276 11.69 -1.02 51.36
N LEU A 277 11.47 -0.51 50.14
CA LEU A 277 10.54 0.60 49.88
C LEU A 277 9.07 0.18 50.12
N LYS A 278 8.69 -1.00 49.64
CA LYS A 278 7.33 -1.51 49.79
C LYS A 278 6.97 -1.70 51.26
N ALA A 279 7.89 -2.17 52.08
CA ALA A 279 7.67 -2.32 53.53
C ALA A 279 7.39 -0.97 54.23
N ARG A 280 7.93 0.15 53.70
CA ARG A 280 7.74 1.48 54.25
C ARG A 280 6.49 2.18 53.71
N LEU A 281 5.90 1.69 52.65
CA LEU A 281 4.74 2.24 51.97
C LEU A 281 3.60 1.23 51.85
N PRO A 282 3.09 0.68 52.97
CA PRO A 282 2.07 -0.37 52.94
C PRO A 282 0.74 0.13 52.34
N ASP A 283 0.45 1.41 52.50
CA ASP A 283 -0.81 2.05 52.05
C ASP A 283 -0.80 2.44 50.58
N VAL A 284 0.35 2.36 49.88
CA VAL A 284 0.49 2.73 48.48
C VAL A 284 0.63 1.47 47.63
N PRO A 285 -0.32 1.21 46.71
CA PRO A 285 -0.24 0.05 45.85
C PRO A 285 0.98 0.16 44.91
N ALA A 286 1.97 -0.74 45.08
CA ALA A 286 3.23 -0.71 44.36
C ALA A 286 3.33 -1.83 43.30
N LEU A 287 3.86 -1.48 42.14
CA LEU A 287 4.17 -2.38 41.03
C LEU A 287 5.69 -2.43 40.79
N HIS A 288 6.25 -3.62 40.61
CA HIS A 288 7.67 -3.79 40.29
C HIS A 288 7.87 -4.03 38.79
N VAL A 289 8.33 -3.01 38.07
CA VAL A 289 8.45 -3.02 36.60
C VAL A 289 9.36 -4.11 36.08
N ASN A 290 10.46 -4.41 36.80
CA ASN A 290 11.45 -5.41 36.37
C ASN A 290 10.86 -6.81 36.18
N LYS A 291 9.76 -7.15 36.88
CA LYS A 291 9.12 -8.46 36.76
C LYS A 291 8.27 -8.60 35.49
N ASP A 292 7.67 -7.49 35.06
CA ASP A 292 6.67 -7.47 33.99
C ASP A 292 7.26 -7.09 32.62
N LEU A 293 8.57 -6.81 32.58
CA LEU A 293 9.28 -6.61 31.34
C LEU A 293 9.42 -7.90 30.52
N LYS A 294 9.44 -7.77 29.21
CA LYS A 294 9.74 -8.86 28.28
C LYS A 294 11.06 -9.54 28.67
N ALA A 295 11.08 -10.87 28.62
CA ALA A 295 12.25 -11.67 29.01
C ALA A 295 13.55 -11.24 28.29
N GLU A 296 13.46 -10.91 27.00
CA GLU A 296 14.59 -10.42 26.18
C GLU A 296 15.18 -9.12 26.73
N TRP A 297 14.34 -8.19 27.17
CA TRP A 297 14.78 -6.91 27.72
C TRP A 297 15.42 -7.08 29.10
N ARG A 298 14.90 -8.03 29.90
CA ARG A 298 15.49 -8.38 31.18
C ARG A 298 16.85 -9.04 31.03
N GLN A 299 17.01 -9.87 30.00
CA GLN A 299 18.24 -10.65 29.81
C GLN A 299 19.39 -9.80 29.28
N ASN A 300 19.08 -8.92 28.30
CA ASN A 300 20.08 -8.09 27.63
C ASN A 300 20.25 -6.69 28.27
N GLY A 301 19.36 -6.28 29.17
CA GLY A 301 19.35 -4.95 29.81
C GLY A 301 19.41 -4.95 31.32
N ARG A 302 19.90 -6.03 31.96
CA ARG A 302 19.92 -6.17 33.43
C ARG A 302 20.76 -5.12 34.15
N ASP A 303 21.85 -4.73 33.54
CA ASP A 303 22.88 -3.91 34.18
C ASP A 303 22.82 -2.43 33.75
N VAL A 304 21.80 -2.04 33.00
CA VAL A 304 21.66 -0.65 32.52
C VAL A 304 20.51 0.08 33.25
N SER A 305 20.60 1.41 33.26
CA SER A 305 19.61 2.24 33.89
C SER A 305 18.25 2.23 33.18
N ALA A 306 17.18 2.54 33.94
CA ALA A 306 15.85 2.77 33.41
C ALA A 306 15.84 3.84 32.30
N ALA A 307 16.67 4.89 32.47
CA ALA A 307 16.78 5.99 31.51
C ALA A 307 17.38 5.52 30.18
N ALA A 308 18.40 4.66 30.20
CA ALA A 308 19.00 4.13 28.96
C ALA A 308 18.02 3.23 28.18
N LEU A 309 17.35 2.32 28.88
CA LEU A 309 16.37 1.44 28.26
C LEU A 309 15.12 2.23 27.78
N GLY A 310 14.66 3.17 28.61
CA GLY A 310 13.53 4.05 28.27
C GLY A 310 13.81 4.99 27.10
N GLY A 311 15.01 5.59 27.05
CA GLY A 311 15.43 6.43 25.93
C GLY A 311 15.59 5.66 24.63
N PHE A 312 16.04 4.42 24.70
CA PHE A 312 15.99 3.50 23.55
C PHE A 312 14.55 3.27 23.07
N LEU A 313 13.62 2.97 23.97
CA LEU A 313 12.21 2.77 23.64
C LEU A 313 11.53 4.02 23.12
N GLU A 314 11.88 5.20 23.66
CA GLU A 314 11.42 6.51 23.19
C GLU A 314 11.83 6.74 21.73
N ALA A 315 13.09 6.53 21.41
CA ALA A 315 13.63 6.77 20.07
C ALA A 315 13.26 5.69 19.04
N ALA A 316 13.08 4.45 19.48
CA ALA A 316 12.59 3.36 18.64
C ALA A 316 11.06 3.44 18.44
N GLY A 317 10.33 4.10 19.35
CA GLY A 317 8.88 4.27 19.30
C GLY A 317 8.44 5.33 18.28
N THR A 318 7.12 5.41 18.07
CA THR A 318 6.45 6.49 17.34
C THR A 318 5.61 7.34 18.29
N ASN A 319 6.00 7.37 19.56
CA ASN A 319 5.21 8.07 20.55
C ASN A 319 5.25 9.60 20.31
N PRO A 320 4.09 10.26 20.16
CA PRO A 320 4.01 11.71 20.00
C PRO A 320 4.50 12.48 21.25
N GLN A 321 4.63 11.81 22.39
CA GLN A 321 5.12 12.37 23.64
C GLN A 321 6.66 12.43 23.72
N SER A 322 7.37 11.87 22.73
CA SER A 322 8.83 11.94 22.65
C SER A 322 9.33 13.38 22.65
N LEU A 323 10.33 13.65 23.47
CA LEU A 323 10.98 14.96 23.58
C LEU A 323 12.33 14.94 22.85
N ASN A 324 12.62 16.02 22.12
CA ASN A 324 13.94 16.19 21.51
C ASN A 324 14.45 17.62 21.69
N LEU A 325 15.30 17.83 22.66
CA LEU A 325 15.85 19.16 22.98
C LEU A 325 16.61 19.80 21.79
N LEU A 326 17.12 19.00 20.85
CA LEU A 326 17.77 19.52 19.63
C LEU A 326 16.77 20.11 18.63
N ALA A 327 15.47 19.85 18.79
CA ALA A 327 14.45 20.36 17.90
C ALA A 327 14.19 21.87 18.07
N ALA A 328 14.63 22.46 19.18
CA ALA A 328 14.50 23.88 19.50
C ALA A 328 13.06 24.40 19.33
N GLY A 329 12.07 23.64 19.82
CA GLY A 329 10.66 24.00 19.73
C GLY A 329 10.09 24.02 18.29
N LYS A 330 10.80 23.49 17.30
CA LYS A 330 10.25 23.38 15.95
C LYS A 330 9.01 22.51 15.98
N ASP A 331 7.94 23.04 15.41
CA ASP A 331 6.70 22.30 15.27
C ASP A 331 6.97 20.86 14.81
N LYS A 332 6.57 19.91 15.62
CA LYS A 332 6.59 18.49 15.27
C LYS A 332 5.56 18.26 14.16
N LYS A 333 5.89 18.76 12.94
CA LYS A 333 5.05 18.49 11.77
C LYS A 333 4.93 16.98 11.66
N ARG A 334 3.78 16.43 12.07
CA ARG A 334 3.43 15.05 11.79
C ARG A 334 3.55 14.87 10.28
N ARG A 335 4.59 14.20 9.84
CA ARG A 335 4.68 13.79 8.43
C ARG A 335 3.47 12.91 8.18
N LYS A 336 2.53 13.43 7.40
CA LYS A 336 1.37 12.63 6.99
C LYS A 336 1.93 11.39 6.29
N PRO A 337 1.48 10.19 6.64
CA PRO A 337 1.99 8.95 6.03
C PRO A 337 1.48 8.84 4.60
N LEU A 338 2.05 9.64 3.69
CA LEU A 338 1.69 9.63 2.27
C LEU A 338 2.18 8.36 1.57
N ALA A 339 3.20 7.68 2.12
CA ALA A 339 3.78 6.49 1.50
C ALA A 339 2.77 5.34 1.36
N LEU A 340 1.92 5.09 2.36
CA LEU A 340 0.89 4.04 2.27
C LEU A 340 -0.24 4.42 1.31
N THR A 341 -0.70 5.68 1.35
CA THR A 341 -1.73 6.16 0.42
C THR A 341 -1.26 6.07 -1.03
N VAL A 342 0.01 6.39 -1.30
CA VAL A 342 0.62 6.23 -2.63
C VAL A 342 0.73 4.75 -3.01
N LEU A 343 1.15 3.88 -2.10
CA LEU A 343 1.26 2.43 -2.34
C LEU A 343 -0.12 1.79 -2.56
N LEU A 344 -1.14 2.17 -1.78
CA LEU A 344 -2.52 1.71 -1.98
C LEU A 344 -3.12 2.22 -3.29
N LEU A 345 -2.89 3.49 -3.64
CA LEU A 345 -3.29 4.05 -4.94
C LEU A 345 -2.60 3.33 -6.11
N ALA A 346 -1.30 3.04 -5.98
CA ALA A 346 -0.56 2.28 -6.97
C ALA A 346 -1.09 0.83 -7.10
N ALA A 347 -1.44 0.18 -5.98
CA ALA A 347 -2.04 -1.15 -5.99
C ALA A 347 -3.42 -1.15 -6.65
N ILE A 348 -4.26 -0.17 -6.34
CA ILE A 348 -5.58 0.01 -6.99
C ILE A 348 -5.41 0.27 -8.50
N ALA A 349 -4.48 1.14 -8.88
CA ALA A 349 -4.18 1.41 -10.29
C ALA A 349 -3.68 0.16 -11.01
N ALA A 350 -2.83 -0.66 -10.37
CA ALA A 350 -2.37 -1.93 -10.93
C ALA A 350 -3.51 -2.95 -11.09
N ILE A 351 -4.42 -3.05 -10.12
CA ILE A 351 -5.60 -3.92 -10.20
C ILE A 351 -6.53 -3.44 -11.32
N CYS A 352 -6.79 -2.13 -11.42
CA CYS A 352 -7.57 -1.56 -12.51
C CYS A 352 -6.91 -1.80 -13.87
N ALA A 353 -5.61 -1.57 -14.00
CA ALA A 353 -4.86 -1.85 -15.21
C ALA A 353 -4.94 -3.34 -15.60
N PHE A 354 -4.78 -4.23 -14.64
CA PHE A 354 -4.93 -5.68 -14.86
C PHE A 354 -6.35 -6.02 -15.32
N TYR A 355 -7.38 -5.44 -14.67
CA TYR A 355 -8.78 -5.69 -15.03
C TYR A 355 -9.13 -5.24 -16.46
N TYR A 356 -8.58 -4.10 -16.90
CA TYR A 356 -8.81 -3.60 -18.26
C TYR A 356 -7.90 -4.22 -19.31
N VAL A 357 -6.65 -4.52 -19.00
CA VAL A 357 -5.67 -5.05 -19.96
C VAL A 357 -5.78 -6.56 -20.13
N ALA A 358 -6.08 -7.31 -19.06
CA ALA A 358 -6.17 -8.77 -19.11
C ALA A 358 -7.20 -9.28 -20.14
N PRO A 359 -8.44 -8.74 -20.25
CA PRO A 359 -9.39 -9.19 -21.25
C PRO A 359 -8.91 -8.88 -22.67
N ILE A 360 -8.27 -7.73 -22.91
CA ILE A 360 -7.74 -7.35 -24.24
C ILE A 360 -6.67 -8.36 -24.69
N VAL A 361 -5.74 -8.71 -23.82
CA VAL A 361 -4.69 -9.69 -24.10
C VAL A 361 -5.27 -11.09 -24.31
N MET A 362 -6.30 -11.47 -23.55
CA MET A 362 -6.98 -12.75 -23.72
C MET A 362 -7.76 -12.82 -25.04
N GLU A 363 -8.40 -11.73 -25.45
CA GLU A 363 -9.09 -11.64 -26.74
C GLU A 363 -8.11 -11.69 -27.91
N GLN A 364 -7.00 -11.00 -27.84
CA GLN A 364 -5.94 -11.07 -28.87
C GLN A 364 -5.42 -12.49 -29.05
N LYS A 365 -5.18 -13.23 -27.97
CA LYS A 365 -4.77 -14.64 -28.05
C LYS A 365 -5.85 -15.54 -28.66
N LYS A 366 -7.12 -15.25 -28.41
CA LYS A 366 -8.24 -15.98 -29.05
C LYS A 366 -8.32 -15.70 -30.54
N VAL A 367 -8.14 -14.44 -30.95
CA VAL A 367 -8.10 -14.06 -32.37
C VAL A 367 -6.93 -14.75 -33.07
N GLU A 368 -5.74 -14.77 -32.50
CA GLU A 368 -4.59 -15.46 -33.05
C GLU A 368 -4.82 -16.98 -33.19
N GLN A 369 -5.47 -17.61 -32.19
CA GLN A 369 -5.84 -19.03 -32.29
C GLN A 369 -6.89 -19.30 -33.40
N ILE A 370 -7.83 -18.38 -33.60
CA ILE A 370 -8.84 -18.46 -34.65
C ILE A 370 -8.17 -18.31 -36.03
N ASP A 371 -7.27 -17.35 -36.16
CA ASP A 371 -6.50 -17.14 -37.40
C ASP A 371 -5.63 -18.35 -37.77
N LEU A 372 -4.99 -18.97 -36.78
CA LEU A 372 -4.24 -20.21 -36.97
C LEU A 372 -5.17 -21.37 -37.43
N ARG A 373 -6.38 -21.48 -36.91
CA ARG A 373 -7.37 -22.47 -37.35
C ARG A 373 -7.90 -22.18 -38.76
N LEU A 374 -8.17 -20.90 -39.07
CA LEU A 374 -8.61 -20.46 -40.39
C LEU A 374 -7.52 -20.73 -41.44
N THR A 375 -6.26 -20.43 -41.14
CA THR A 375 -5.15 -20.72 -42.05
C THR A 375 -4.96 -22.22 -42.26
N GLY A 376 -5.21 -23.05 -41.25
CA GLY A 376 -5.18 -24.51 -41.36
C GLY A 376 -6.32 -25.09 -42.24
N LEU A 377 -7.52 -24.45 -42.23
CA LEU A 377 -8.69 -24.89 -43.02
C LEU A 377 -8.65 -24.39 -44.47
N ARG A 378 -7.90 -23.33 -44.80
CA ARG A 378 -7.80 -22.79 -46.17
C ARG A 378 -7.41 -23.84 -47.25
N PRO A 379 -6.47 -24.77 -47.04
CA PRO A 379 -6.16 -25.77 -48.03
C PRO A 379 -7.30 -26.78 -48.29
N GLU A 380 -8.13 -27.07 -47.22
CA GLU A 380 -9.29 -27.95 -47.36
C GLU A 380 -10.40 -27.26 -48.16
N ILE A 381 -10.65 -25.98 -47.91
CA ILE A 381 -11.63 -25.15 -48.64
C ILE A 381 -11.23 -25.10 -50.12
N LYS A 382 -9.94 -24.86 -50.46
CA LYS A 382 -9.46 -24.89 -51.84
C LYS A 382 -9.67 -26.24 -52.53
N LYS A 383 -9.48 -27.35 -51.81
CA LYS A 383 -9.75 -28.66 -52.35
C LYS A 383 -11.24 -28.87 -52.67
N ILE A 384 -12.11 -28.42 -51.76
CA ILE A 384 -13.57 -28.50 -51.95
C ILE A 384 -14.03 -27.60 -53.12
N GLU A 385 -13.49 -26.40 -53.24
CA GLU A 385 -13.75 -25.51 -54.38
C GLU A 385 -13.26 -26.10 -55.71
N ALA A 386 -12.09 -26.70 -55.72
CA ALA A 386 -11.57 -27.37 -56.90
C ALA A 386 -12.46 -28.57 -57.33
N LEU A 387 -12.85 -29.42 -56.38
CA LEU A 387 -13.77 -30.53 -56.62
C LEU A 387 -15.18 -30.05 -57.06
N LYS A 388 -15.65 -28.96 -56.52
CA LYS A 388 -16.92 -28.36 -56.95
C LYS A 388 -16.84 -27.85 -58.36
N ASN A 389 -15.79 -27.11 -58.71
CA ASN A 389 -15.58 -26.61 -60.08
C ASN A 389 -15.45 -27.76 -61.09
N GLU A 390 -14.79 -28.86 -60.73
CA GLU A 390 -14.70 -30.07 -61.55
C GLU A 390 -16.05 -30.75 -61.73
N ALA A 391 -16.83 -30.82 -60.65
CA ALA A 391 -18.22 -31.36 -60.69
C ALA A 391 -19.13 -30.48 -61.57
N ASP A 392 -19.04 -29.17 -61.46
CA ASP A 392 -19.83 -28.23 -62.28
C ASP A 392 -19.43 -28.32 -63.77
N ALA A 393 -18.12 -28.47 -64.10
CA ALA A 393 -17.67 -28.68 -65.44
C ALA A 393 -18.16 -29.99 -66.06
N ILE A 394 -18.16 -31.10 -65.31
CA ILE A 394 -18.72 -32.36 -65.70
C ILE A 394 -20.26 -32.25 -65.94
N ALA A 395 -20.93 -31.50 -65.08
CA ALA A 395 -22.40 -31.28 -65.24
C ALA A 395 -22.71 -30.51 -66.52
N ASP A 396 -21.92 -29.54 -66.89
CA ASP A 396 -22.05 -28.76 -68.14
C ASP A 396 -21.75 -29.66 -69.37
N ASP A 397 -20.72 -30.49 -69.33
CA ASP A 397 -20.40 -31.47 -70.37
C ASP A 397 -21.58 -32.46 -70.60
N ILE A 398 -22.13 -32.97 -69.50
CA ILE A 398 -23.32 -33.86 -69.56
C ILE A 398 -24.52 -33.14 -70.21
N LYS A 399 -24.71 -31.87 -69.91
CA LYS A 399 -25.77 -31.07 -70.52
C LYS A 399 -25.61 -30.91 -72.03
N VAL A 400 -24.39 -30.62 -72.48
CA VAL A 400 -24.06 -30.52 -73.94
C VAL A 400 -24.33 -31.85 -74.64
N ILE A 401 -23.91 -32.97 -74.05
CA ILE A 401 -24.13 -34.29 -74.60
C ILE A 401 -25.61 -34.64 -74.68
N ASN A 402 -26.43 -34.32 -73.65
CA ASN A 402 -27.85 -34.53 -73.63
C ASN A 402 -28.58 -33.70 -74.69
N ASP A 403 -28.18 -32.45 -74.87
CA ASP A 403 -28.76 -31.55 -75.89
C ASP A 403 -28.41 -32.04 -77.33
N PHE A 404 -27.17 -32.49 -77.53
CA PHE A 404 -26.80 -33.13 -78.80
C PHE A 404 -27.61 -34.40 -79.12
N LYS A 405 -27.82 -35.23 -78.08
CA LYS A 405 -28.64 -36.45 -78.18
C LYS A 405 -30.09 -36.17 -78.54
N LYS A 406 -30.71 -35.16 -77.93
CA LYS A 406 -32.08 -34.71 -78.21
C LYS A 406 -32.23 -34.24 -79.66
N ARG A 407 -31.32 -33.42 -80.15
CA ARG A 407 -31.32 -32.91 -81.55
C ARG A 407 -31.18 -34.08 -82.55
N SER A 408 -30.31 -35.05 -82.31
CA SER A 408 -30.11 -36.17 -83.21
C SER A 408 -31.34 -37.09 -83.33
N VAL A 409 -32.03 -37.33 -82.23
CA VAL A 409 -33.28 -38.11 -82.20
C VAL A 409 -34.37 -37.43 -83.02
N LEU A 410 -34.56 -36.07 -82.87
CA LEU A 410 -35.59 -35.32 -83.55
C LEU A 410 -35.41 -35.38 -85.10
N THR A 411 -34.19 -35.36 -85.59
CA THR A 411 -33.88 -35.41 -87.00
C THR A 411 -34.16 -36.80 -87.62
N ILE A 412 -33.90 -37.86 -86.85
CA ILE A 412 -34.16 -39.26 -87.29
C ILE A 412 -35.69 -39.52 -87.37
N ASP A 413 -36.42 -39.03 -86.34
CA ASP A 413 -37.89 -39.18 -86.30
C ASP A 413 -38.57 -38.39 -87.43
N ALA A 414 -38.10 -37.17 -87.76
CA ALA A 414 -38.59 -36.36 -88.87
C ALA A 414 -38.33 -37.09 -90.23
N LEU A 415 -37.13 -37.69 -90.42
CA LEU A 415 -36.78 -38.42 -91.64
C LEU A 415 -37.68 -39.67 -91.84
N LYS A 416 -37.93 -40.41 -90.73
CA LYS A 416 -38.78 -41.59 -90.70
C LYS A 416 -40.21 -41.25 -91.10
N GLU A 417 -40.79 -40.19 -90.51
CA GLU A 417 -42.12 -39.73 -90.78
C GLU A 417 -42.28 -39.25 -92.24
N LEU A 418 -41.31 -38.45 -92.76
CA LEU A 418 -41.30 -37.99 -94.12
C LEU A 418 -41.24 -39.20 -95.13
N THR A 419 -40.44 -40.18 -94.81
CA THR A 419 -40.35 -41.38 -95.65
C THR A 419 -41.65 -42.19 -95.71
N ALA A 420 -42.44 -42.12 -94.64
CA ALA A 420 -43.75 -42.86 -94.59
C ALA A 420 -44.89 -42.11 -95.32
N ILE A 421 -44.83 -40.78 -95.36
CA ILE A 421 -45.94 -39.96 -95.88
C ILE A 421 -45.80 -39.59 -97.35
N LEU A 422 -44.53 -39.44 -97.83
CA LEU A 422 -44.28 -39.02 -99.20
C LEU A 422 -44.67 -40.09 -100.20
N PRO A 423 -45.38 -39.77 -101.31
CA PRO A 423 -45.75 -40.73 -102.39
C PRO A 423 -44.50 -41.30 -103.09
N GLU A 424 -44.63 -42.52 -103.69
CA GLU A 424 -43.58 -43.28 -104.34
C GLU A 424 -42.84 -42.58 -105.51
N LYS A 425 -43.40 -41.49 -106.02
CA LYS A 425 -42.80 -40.69 -107.08
C LYS A 425 -42.31 -39.33 -106.58
N THR A 426 -41.93 -39.21 -105.29
CA THR A 426 -41.41 -38.00 -104.67
C THR A 426 -40.06 -38.29 -104.01
N TRP A 427 -39.05 -37.53 -104.32
CA TRP A 427 -37.76 -37.63 -103.66
C TRP A 427 -37.28 -36.27 -103.16
N LEU A 428 -36.68 -36.26 -101.93
CA LEU A 428 -36.10 -35.11 -101.32
C LEU A 428 -34.62 -34.98 -101.68
N THR A 429 -34.20 -33.76 -101.96
CA THR A 429 -32.80 -33.45 -102.23
C THR A 429 -32.13 -32.81 -101.01
N ARG A 430 -32.96 -32.18 -100.13
CA ARG A 430 -32.45 -31.56 -98.90
C ARG A 430 -33.52 -31.64 -97.78
N LEU A 431 -33.08 -31.99 -96.62
CA LEU A 431 -33.89 -31.92 -95.39
C LEU A 431 -33.06 -31.19 -94.33
N LYS A 432 -33.58 -30.10 -93.82
CA LYS A 432 -33.02 -29.36 -92.73
C LYS A 432 -34.02 -29.29 -91.59
N VAL A 433 -33.72 -29.97 -90.51
CA VAL A 433 -34.56 -30.01 -89.30
C VAL A 433 -33.98 -29.11 -88.24
N THR A 434 -34.79 -28.20 -87.75
CA THR A 434 -34.46 -27.32 -86.63
C THR A 434 -35.46 -27.51 -85.48
N GLU A 435 -35.22 -26.93 -84.31
CA GLU A 435 -36.15 -27.01 -83.16
C GLU A 435 -37.51 -26.39 -83.45
N SER A 436 -37.60 -25.47 -84.39
CA SER A 436 -38.78 -24.69 -84.70
C SER A 436 -39.49 -25.14 -85.99
N GLY A 437 -38.91 -26.04 -86.80
CA GLY A 437 -39.55 -26.50 -88.00
C GLY A 437 -38.59 -27.34 -88.90
N ALA A 438 -39.11 -27.82 -90.00
CA ALA A 438 -38.36 -28.56 -90.99
C ALA A 438 -38.56 -27.89 -92.37
N GLU A 439 -37.43 -27.68 -93.05
CA GLU A 439 -37.39 -27.30 -94.51
C GLU A 439 -37.09 -28.47 -95.32
N ILE A 440 -37.88 -28.73 -96.39
CA ILE A 440 -37.71 -29.80 -97.35
C ILE A 440 -37.62 -29.24 -98.74
N GLU A 441 -36.68 -29.71 -99.52
CA GLU A 441 -36.58 -29.44 -100.92
C GLU A 441 -36.56 -30.76 -101.71
N GLY A 442 -37.24 -30.84 -102.84
CA GLY A 442 -37.35 -32.05 -103.59
C GLY A 442 -38.16 -31.93 -104.86
N PHE A 443 -38.34 -33.09 -105.53
CA PHE A 443 -39.15 -33.17 -106.73
C PHE A 443 -40.33 -34.11 -106.54
N ALA A 444 -41.53 -33.68 -107.05
CA ALA A 444 -42.75 -34.46 -106.93
C ALA A 444 -43.64 -34.33 -108.16
N ALA A 445 -44.38 -35.38 -108.51
CA ALA A 445 -45.25 -35.42 -109.68
C ALA A 445 -46.42 -34.37 -109.57
N LYS A 446 -46.79 -34.04 -108.32
CA LYS A 446 -47.78 -32.97 -108.01
C LYS A 446 -47.39 -32.33 -106.70
N ALA A 447 -46.66 -31.20 -106.74
CA ALA A 447 -46.14 -30.52 -105.55
C ALA A 447 -47.28 -30.05 -104.63
N THR A 448 -48.39 -29.63 -105.19
CA THR A 448 -49.61 -29.13 -104.41
C THR A 448 -50.30 -30.23 -103.60
N ALA A 449 -50.06 -31.49 -103.97
CA ALA A 449 -50.66 -32.61 -103.18
C ALA A 449 -49.85 -33.01 -101.95
N ILE A 450 -48.59 -32.46 -101.80
CA ILE A 450 -47.72 -32.80 -100.66
C ILE A 450 -48.12 -32.05 -99.41
N ILE A 451 -48.65 -30.82 -99.51
CA ILE A 451 -49.02 -29.98 -98.30
C ILE A 451 -50.08 -30.67 -97.48
N PRO A 452 -51.25 -31.17 -98.05
CA PRO A 452 -52.22 -31.88 -97.24
C PRO A 452 -51.72 -33.16 -96.62
N LEU A 453 -50.79 -33.83 -97.25
CA LEU A 453 -50.18 -35.03 -96.70
C LEU A 453 -49.22 -34.76 -95.56
N LEU A 454 -48.45 -33.66 -95.65
CA LEU A 454 -47.61 -33.19 -94.48
C LEU A 454 -48.47 -32.74 -93.31
N GLU A 455 -49.55 -32.04 -93.55
CA GLU A 455 -50.47 -31.61 -92.49
C GLU A 455 -51.28 -32.73 -91.80
N SER A 456 -51.38 -33.84 -92.46
CA SER A 456 -51.98 -35.09 -91.91
C SER A 456 -51.01 -35.82 -90.94
N SER A 457 -49.76 -35.38 -90.89
CA SER A 457 -48.73 -35.96 -90.00
C SER A 457 -48.91 -35.52 -88.57
N ARG A 458 -48.38 -36.36 -87.66
CA ARG A 458 -48.31 -35.97 -86.23
C ARG A 458 -47.20 -35.06 -85.91
N LEU A 459 -46.15 -34.97 -86.78
CA LEU A 459 -44.97 -34.18 -86.53
C LEU A 459 -44.92 -32.85 -87.25
N PHE A 460 -45.62 -32.75 -88.37
CA PHE A 460 -45.61 -31.53 -89.20
C PHE A 460 -46.97 -30.87 -89.21
N GLN A 461 -46.96 -29.59 -88.91
CA GLN A 461 -48.16 -28.72 -88.82
C GLN A 461 -47.85 -27.41 -89.56
N ARG A 462 -48.88 -26.86 -90.25
CA ARG A 462 -48.75 -25.60 -91.01
C ARG A 462 -47.68 -25.72 -92.10
N ALA A 463 -47.81 -26.67 -92.99
CA ALA A 463 -46.95 -26.81 -94.13
C ALA A 463 -47.30 -25.80 -95.23
N GLU A 464 -46.35 -25.04 -95.65
CA GLU A 464 -46.52 -24.02 -96.69
C GLU A 464 -45.34 -24.04 -97.68
N PHE A 465 -45.54 -23.53 -98.85
CA PHE A 465 -44.46 -23.37 -99.84
C PHE A 465 -43.55 -22.22 -99.48
N GLY A 466 -42.28 -22.49 -99.21
CA GLY A 466 -41.28 -21.45 -98.89
C GLY A 466 -40.79 -20.74 -100.18
N SER A 467 -41.01 -21.36 -101.36
CA SER A 467 -40.69 -20.74 -102.67
C SER A 467 -41.62 -21.21 -103.73
N PRO A 468 -41.77 -20.46 -104.88
CA PRO A 468 -42.60 -20.92 -105.97
C PRO A 468 -42.16 -22.26 -106.60
N THR A 469 -43.16 -23.11 -106.90
CA THR A 469 -42.89 -24.39 -107.57
C THR A 469 -42.73 -24.22 -109.06
N PHE A 470 -41.72 -24.83 -109.68
CA PHE A 470 -41.43 -24.80 -111.09
C PHE A 470 -41.58 -26.22 -111.70
N ARG A 471 -42.10 -26.28 -112.93
CA ARG A 471 -42.20 -27.57 -113.62
C ARG A 471 -40.90 -27.82 -114.38
N ASP A 472 -40.19 -28.90 -114.03
CA ASP A 472 -39.00 -29.31 -114.72
C ASP A 472 -39.40 -30.13 -116.00
N GLN A 473 -39.11 -29.54 -117.15
CA GLN A 473 -39.39 -30.14 -118.45
C GLN A 473 -38.60 -31.39 -118.78
N ARG A 474 -37.45 -31.71 -118.04
CA ARG A 474 -36.62 -32.80 -118.31
C ARG A 474 -37.05 -34.09 -117.55
N MET A 475 -37.80 -34.02 -116.48
CA MET A 475 -38.21 -35.16 -115.66
C MET A 475 -39.69 -35.47 -115.77
N ASN A 476 -40.52 -34.72 -116.58
CA ASN A 476 -41.93 -34.95 -116.72
C ASN A 476 -42.75 -34.92 -115.38
N THR A 477 -42.22 -34.17 -114.41
CA THR A 477 -42.77 -34.00 -113.04
C THR A 477 -43.04 -32.54 -112.75
#